data_4fbc6274738bd32f25cc23bb81deb1fd
#
_entry.id   4fbc6274738bd32f25cc23bb81deb1fd
#
_cell.length_a   1.000
_cell.length_b   1.000
_cell.length_c   1.000
_cell.angle_alpha   90.00
_cell.angle_beta   90.00
_cell.angle_gamma   90.00
#
_symmetry.space_group_name_H-M   'P 1'
#
loop_
_entity.id
_entity.type
_entity.pdbx_description
1 polymer ?
#
loop_
_entity_poly.entity_id
_entity_poly.type
_entity_poly.pdbx_seq_one_letter_code
_entity_poly.pdbx_strand_id
1 'polypeptide(L)'
;MEENRIDIGLVTLPAAGKNLSIIPLGTDEFVVIMEKDASEPSAKIWNPGALLPLPLIIFEPGSGTRALIDQWFRETGHIACPVMELGSIEAIKRMVRAGLGYSIVPRMSVACIEERSGLDLYSVTPSLHRTLGTVMREDRIVSRGINEVLKNLNSSFAKNEIR
;
A
#
# COMPACT_ATOMS: atom_id res chain seq x y z
N MET A 1 -19.73 5.39 5.13
CA MET A 1 -20.69 5.42 4.00
C MET A 1 -22.13 5.17 4.44
N GLU A 2 -22.37 4.26 5.37
CA GLU A 2 -23.74 3.98 5.87
C GLU A 2 -24.41 5.19 6.51
N GLU A 3 -23.67 6.15 7.05
CA GLU A 3 -24.18 7.37 7.70
C GLU A 3 -24.30 8.59 6.77
N ASN A 4 -24.25 8.43 5.44
CA ASN A 4 -24.32 9.55 4.47
C ASN A 4 -23.25 10.66 4.63
N ARG A 5 -22.14 10.36 5.29
CA ARG A 5 -21.06 11.34 5.56
C ARG A 5 -20.06 11.47 4.42
N ILE A 6 -20.02 10.48 3.52
CA ILE A 6 -19.04 10.40 2.43
C ILE A 6 -19.78 10.02 1.16
N ASP A 7 -19.53 10.75 0.08
CA ASP A 7 -20.14 10.52 -1.23
C ASP A 7 -19.42 9.43 -2.03
N ILE A 8 -18.08 9.42 -1.95
CA ILE A 8 -17.21 8.48 -2.65
C ILE A 8 -16.06 8.10 -1.71
N GLY A 9 -15.66 6.85 -1.72
CA GLY A 9 -14.48 6.34 -1.01
C GLY A 9 -13.51 5.67 -1.96
N LEU A 10 -12.20 5.89 -1.75
CA LEU A 10 -11.13 5.12 -2.36
C LEU A 10 -10.69 4.05 -1.35
N VAL A 11 -10.77 2.79 -1.75
CA VAL A 11 -10.55 1.65 -0.84
C VAL A 11 -9.69 0.57 -1.49
N THR A 12 -9.06 -0.26 -0.65
CA THR A 12 -8.46 -1.53 -1.10
C THR A 12 -9.58 -2.57 -1.24
N LEU A 13 -9.60 -3.26 -2.38
CA LEU A 13 -10.55 -4.33 -2.65
C LEU A 13 -10.03 -5.70 -2.15
N PRO A 14 -10.90 -6.66 -1.80
CA PRO A 14 -12.37 -6.54 -1.84
C PRO A 14 -12.93 -5.66 -0.72
N ALA A 15 -13.89 -4.82 -1.04
CA ALA A 15 -14.64 -4.05 -0.07
C ALA A 15 -15.97 -4.74 0.22
N ALA A 16 -16.35 -4.85 1.49
CA ALA A 16 -17.63 -5.40 1.90
C ALA A 16 -18.60 -4.26 2.29
N GLY A 17 -19.84 -4.38 1.86
CA GLY A 17 -20.92 -3.46 2.22
C GLY A 17 -22.19 -3.77 1.42
N LYS A 18 -23.34 -3.55 2.02
CA LYS A 18 -24.64 -3.67 1.32
C LYS A 18 -24.88 -2.39 0.52
N ASN A 19 -25.46 -2.53 -0.68
CA ASN A 19 -25.86 -1.40 -1.55
C ASN A 19 -24.68 -0.47 -1.91
N LEU A 20 -23.52 -1.06 -2.19
CA LEU A 20 -22.35 -0.34 -2.67
C LEU A 20 -22.08 -0.68 -4.15
N SER A 21 -22.00 0.35 -4.97
CA SER A 21 -21.42 0.28 -6.31
C SER A 21 -19.90 0.36 -6.18
N ILE A 22 -19.20 -0.64 -6.71
CA ILE A 22 -17.74 -0.76 -6.63
C ILE A 22 -17.18 -0.67 -8.05
N ILE A 23 -16.25 0.24 -8.28
CA ILE A 23 -15.56 0.40 -9.56
C ILE A 23 -14.07 0.18 -9.32
N PRO A 24 -13.47 -0.91 -9.80
CA PRO A 24 -12.02 -1.11 -9.75
C PRO A 24 -11.30 -0.01 -10.54
N LEU A 25 -10.18 0.46 -10.01
CA LEU A 25 -9.34 1.50 -10.64
C LEU A 25 -8.04 0.94 -11.19
N GLY A 26 -7.38 0.06 -10.44
CA GLY A 26 -6.09 -0.51 -10.83
C GLY A 26 -5.40 -1.24 -9.68
N THR A 27 -4.21 -1.75 -9.98
CA THR A 27 -3.38 -2.46 -9.01
C THR A 27 -2.23 -1.58 -8.52
N ASP A 28 -1.82 -1.78 -7.27
CA ASP A 28 -0.67 -1.14 -6.65
C ASP A 28 0.21 -2.23 -6.05
N GLU A 29 1.44 -2.30 -6.54
CA GLU A 29 2.45 -3.26 -6.11
C GLU A 29 3.06 -2.84 -4.76
N PHE A 30 3.48 -3.80 -3.96
CA PHE A 30 4.25 -3.53 -2.76
C PHE A 30 5.75 -3.65 -3.02
N VAL A 31 6.50 -2.81 -2.35
CA VAL A 31 7.97 -2.79 -2.39
C VAL A 31 8.54 -2.79 -0.98
N VAL A 32 9.71 -3.37 -0.82
CA VAL A 32 10.54 -3.17 0.37
C VAL A 32 11.21 -1.82 0.24
N ILE A 33 11.20 -1.05 1.33
CA ILE A 33 11.99 0.16 1.48
C ILE A 33 13.02 -0.04 2.59
N MET A 34 14.25 0.44 2.32
CA MET A 34 15.38 0.46 3.27
C MET A 34 16.04 1.83 3.23
N GLU A 35 16.81 2.15 4.26
CA GLU A 35 17.65 3.34 4.26
C GLU A 35 18.60 3.29 3.06
N LYS A 36 18.75 4.43 2.40
CA LYS A 36 19.72 4.58 1.31
C LYS A 36 21.14 4.49 1.85
N ASP A 37 22.02 3.80 1.10
CA ASP A 37 23.41 3.59 1.47
C ASP A 37 23.65 2.70 2.72
N ALA A 38 22.61 2.09 3.29
CA ALA A 38 22.81 0.93 4.13
C ALA A 38 23.55 -0.11 3.26
N SER A 39 24.78 -0.49 3.66
CA SER A 39 25.71 -1.38 2.93
C SER A 39 24.97 -2.28 1.93
N GLU A 40 25.15 -2.03 0.63
CA GLU A 40 24.31 -2.53 -0.48
C GLU A 40 23.81 -3.95 -0.22
N PRO A 41 22.50 -4.15 -0.02
CA PRO A 41 22.02 -5.52 0.11
C PRO A 41 22.33 -6.22 -1.21
N SER A 42 22.97 -7.35 -1.15
CA SER A 42 23.34 -8.17 -2.33
C SER A 42 22.10 -8.65 -3.12
N ALA A 43 20.90 -8.49 -2.57
CA ALA A 43 19.66 -8.92 -3.17
C ALA A 43 18.85 -7.72 -3.70
N LYS A 44 18.55 -7.73 -5.00
CA LYS A 44 17.60 -6.78 -5.64
C LYS A 44 16.14 -7.17 -5.46
N ILE A 45 15.89 -8.42 -5.04
CA ILE A 45 14.54 -8.99 -4.85
C ILE A 45 14.53 -9.70 -3.50
N TRP A 46 13.53 -9.39 -2.69
CA TRP A 46 13.40 -9.93 -1.34
C TRP A 46 12.24 -10.90 -1.22
N ASN A 47 12.45 -11.99 -0.51
CA ASN A 47 11.40 -12.92 -0.10
C ASN A 47 11.18 -12.85 1.42
N PRO A 48 10.04 -13.35 1.94
CA PRO A 48 9.75 -13.30 3.37
C PRO A 48 10.84 -13.87 4.25
N GLY A 49 11.42 -15.03 3.87
CA GLY A 49 12.46 -15.68 4.67
C GLY A 49 13.73 -14.84 4.81
N ALA A 50 14.14 -14.14 3.75
CA ALA A 50 15.31 -13.26 3.77
C ALA A 50 15.09 -12.00 4.61
N LEU A 51 13.83 -11.58 4.78
CA LEU A 51 13.45 -10.40 5.55
C LEU A 51 13.31 -10.67 7.06
N LEU A 52 13.08 -11.92 7.48
CA LEU A 52 12.84 -12.27 8.88
C LEU A 52 13.94 -11.83 9.86
N PRO A 53 15.25 -11.91 9.55
CA PRO A 53 16.29 -11.49 10.48
C PRO A 53 16.45 -9.97 10.59
N LEU A 54 15.80 -9.21 9.71
CA LEU A 54 15.91 -7.75 9.68
C LEU A 54 14.82 -7.09 10.54
N PRO A 55 15.07 -5.93 11.14
CA PRO A 55 14.08 -5.22 11.95
C PRO A 55 12.95 -4.66 11.07
N LEU A 56 11.74 -5.21 11.23
CA LEU A 56 10.55 -4.83 10.47
C LEU A 56 9.81 -3.68 11.14
N ILE A 57 9.60 -2.60 10.42
CA ILE A 57 8.70 -1.49 10.78
C ILE A 57 7.46 -1.60 9.92
N ILE A 58 6.27 -1.68 10.50
CA ILE A 58 5.06 -2.00 9.76
C ILE A 58 3.86 -1.17 10.22
N PHE A 59 2.79 -1.24 9.48
CA PHE A 59 1.50 -0.65 9.86
C PHE A 59 0.93 -1.31 11.11
N GLU A 60 0.22 -0.53 11.93
CA GLU A 60 -0.50 -1.03 13.10
C GLU A 60 -1.56 -2.10 12.74
N PRO A 61 -1.90 -2.99 13.67
CA PRO A 61 -2.96 -3.97 13.48
C PRO A 61 -4.29 -3.31 13.11
N GLY A 62 -5.08 -4.01 12.26
CA GLY A 62 -6.39 -3.52 11.81
C GLY A 62 -6.35 -2.72 10.50
N SER A 63 -5.19 -2.30 10.01
CA SER A 63 -5.11 -1.72 8.67
C SER A 63 -5.16 -2.81 7.59
N GLY A 64 -5.86 -2.53 6.48
CA GLY A 64 -5.93 -3.45 5.34
C GLY A 64 -4.55 -3.74 4.73
N THR A 65 -3.64 -2.77 4.74
CA THR A 65 -2.25 -2.94 4.30
C THR A 65 -1.50 -3.93 5.19
N ARG A 66 -1.65 -3.84 6.53
CA ARG A 66 -1.06 -4.79 7.47
C ARG A 66 -1.57 -6.20 7.21
N ALA A 67 -2.86 -6.38 7.04
CA ALA A 67 -3.46 -7.69 6.78
C ALA A 67 -2.89 -8.37 5.52
N LEU A 68 -2.68 -7.62 4.44
CA LEU A 68 -2.06 -8.13 3.21
C LEU A 68 -0.61 -8.56 3.42
N ILE A 69 0.18 -7.78 4.14
CA ILE A 69 1.58 -8.10 4.44
C ILE A 69 1.66 -9.34 5.34
N ASP A 70 0.85 -9.42 6.39
CA ASP A 70 0.80 -10.58 7.27
C ASP A 70 0.37 -11.85 6.51
N GLN A 71 -0.57 -11.73 5.56
CA GLN A 71 -0.98 -12.84 4.71
C GLN A 71 0.17 -13.28 3.80
N TRP A 72 0.90 -12.36 3.18
CA TRP A 72 2.04 -12.64 2.33
C TRP A 72 3.15 -13.43 3.07
N PHE A 73 3.45 -13.07 4.32
CA PHE A 73 4.36 -13.86 5.16
C PHE A 73 3.80 -15.26 5.44
N ARG A 74 2.51 -15.37 5.81
CA ARG A 74 1.88 -16.67 6.12
C ARG A 74 1.84 -17.63 4.94
N GLU A 75 1.56 -17.13 3.74
CA GLU A 75 1.51 -17.94 2.50
C GLU A 75 2.84 -18.58 2.16
N THR A 76 3.94 -18.04 2.66
CA THR A 76 5.29 -18.61 2.51
C THR A 76 5.76 -19.37 3.76
N GLY A 77 4.86 -19.62 4.71
CA GLY A 77 5.16 -20.37 5.94
C GLY A 77 5.87 -19.56 7.02
N HIS A 78 5.83 -18.22 6.93
CA HIS A 78 6.50 -17.32 7.86
C HIS A 78 5.50 -16.48 8.66
N ILE A 79 5.97 -15.90 9.77
CA ILE A 79 5.23 -14.95 10.59
C ILE A 79 6.06 -13.66 10.70
N ALA A 80 5.44 -12.54 10.35
CA ALA A 80 6.07 -11.23 10.52
C ALA A 80 6.22 -10.89 12.01
N CYS A 81 7.45 -10.52 12.44
CA CYS A 81 7.76 -10.11 13.80
C CYS A 81 8.21 -8.64 13.79
N PRO A 82 7.30 -7.67 13.85
CA PRO A 82 7.68 -6.27 13.78
C PRO A 82 8.37 -5.80 15.06
N VAL A 83 9.40 -4.95 14.91
CA VAL A 83 10.04 -4.22 16.02
C VAL A 83 9.31 -2.91 16.30
N MET A 84 8.53 -2.39 15.33
CA MET A 84 7.77 -1.16 15.46
C MET A 84 6.49 -1.21 14.64
N GLU A 85 5.39 -0.74 15.20
CA GLU A 85 4.09 -0.64 14.57
C GLU A 85 3.61 0.82 14.58
N LEU A 86 3.22 1.35 13.41
CA LEU A 86 2.87 2.76 13.23
C LEU A 86 1.61 2.94 12.40
N GLY A 87 0.76 3.89 12.78
CA GLY A 87 -0.51 4.19 12.10
C GLY A 87 -0.37 5.06 10.84
N SER A 88 0.85 5.54 10.52
CA SER A 88 1.09 6.46 9.41
C SER A 88 2.24 6.00 8.54
N ILE A 89 2.00 5.95 7.22
CA ILE A 89 3.04 5.61 6.25
C ILE A 89 4.19 6.64 6.24
N GLU A 90 3.91 7.89 6.53
CA GLU A 90 4.93 8.93 6.64
C GLU A 90 5.85 8.68 7.84
N ALA A 91 5.27 8.25 8.97
CA ALA A 91 6.05 7.87 10.13
C ALA A 91 6.93 6.64 9.82
N ILE A 92 6.39 5.64 9.16
CA ILE A 92 7.14 4.45 8.71
C ILE A 92 8.33 4.87 7.85
N LYS A 93 8.10 5.67 6.78
CA LYS A 93 9.17 6.14 5.90
C LYS A 93 10.26 6.90 6.66
N ARG A 94 9.89 7.73 7.64
CA ARG A 94 10.86 8.47 8.47
C ARG A 94 11.72 7.55 9.35
N MET A 95 11.12 6.52 9.94
CA MET A 95 11.87 5.55 10.76
C MET A 95 12.82 4.72 9.90
N VAL A 96 12.39 4.32 8.69
CA VAL A 96 13.26 3.62 7.73
C VAL A 96 14.42 4.51 7.29
N ARG A 97 14.17 5.79 6.96
CA ARG A 97 15.24 6.77 6.63
C ARG A 97 16.24 7.00 7.77
N ALA A 98 15.81 6.78 9.00
CA ALA A 98 16.68 6.89 10.18
C ALA A 98 17.48 5.60 10.46
N GLY A 99 17.43 4.60 9.56
CA GLY A 99 18.19 3.36 9.71
C GLY A 99 17.64 2.39 10.77
N LEU A 100 16.41 2.59 11.24
CA LEU A 100 15.82 1.76 12.31
C LEU A 100 15.30 0.40 11.81
N GLY A 101 15.31 0.16 10.51
CA GLY A 101 14.87 -1.08 9.93
C GLY A 101 14.33 -0.91 8.50
N TYR A 102 13.62 -1.93 8.02
CA TYR A 102 12.97 -1.92 6.72
C TYR A 102 11.45 -1.90 6.86
N SER A 103 10.77 -1.58 5.77
CA SER A 103 9.32 -1.74 5.69
C SER A 103 8.88 -2.28 4.35
N ILE A 104 7.64 -2.77 4.29
CA ILE A 104 6.95 -3.16 3.06
C ILE A 104 5.79 -2.17 2.87
N VAL A 105 5.84 -1.42 1.78
CA VAL A 105 4.89 -0.33 1.53
C VAL A 105 4.32 -0.40 0.12
N PRO A 106 3.12 0.14 -0.13
CA PRO A 106 2.60 0.30 -1.48
C PRO A 106 3.52 1.19 -2.33
N ARG A 107 3.83 0.78 -3.55
CA ARG A 107 4.73 1.53 -4.46
C ARG A 107 4.26 2.96 -4.71
N MET A 108 2.94 3.16 -4.77
CA MET A 108 2.36 4.51 -4.95
C MET A 108 2.78 5.50 -3.86
N SER A 109 3.06 5.03 -2.64
CA SER A 109 3.49 5.88 -1.52
C SER A 109 4.91 6.40 -1.63
N VAL A 110 5.68 5.86 -2.58
CA VAL A 110 7.08 6.22 -2.88
C VAL A 110 7.26 6.49 -4.39
N ALA A 111 6.19 6.87 -5.08
CA ALA A 111 6.21 7.09 -6.52
C ALA A 111 6.98 8.37 -6.92
N CYS A 112 6.88 9.44 -6.13
CA CYS A 112 7.55 10.71 -6.38
C CYS A 112 9.01 10.67 -5.93
N ILE A 113 9.86 11.48 -6.56
CA ILE A 113 11.31 11.57 -6.24
C ILE A 113 11.52 12.02 -4.79
N GLU A 114 10.73 12.99 -4.33
CA GLU A 114 10.78 13.51 -2.97
C GLU A 114 10.45 12.41 -1.94
N GLU A 115 9.51 11.55 -2.27
CA GLU A 115 9.08 10.43 -1.41
C GLU A 115 10.13 9.32 -1.32
N ARG A 116 10.98 9.17 -2.37
CA ARG A 116 12.09 8.22 -2.40
C ARG A 116 13.36 8.76 -1.76
N SER A 117 13.47 10.07 -1.54
CA SER A 117 14.69 10.66 -0.99
C SER A 117 15.11 9.95 0.30
N GLY A 118 16.37 9.46 0.34
CA GLY A 118 16.90 8.71 1.47
C GLY A 118 16.38 7.27 1.62
N LEU A 119 15.74 6.71 0.58
CA LEU A 119 15.24 5.34 0.57
C LEU A 119 15.71 4.60 -0.69
N ASP A 120 16.11 3.35 -0.51
CA ASP A 120 16.25 2.37 -1.57
C ASP A 120 15.01 1.49 -1.64
N LEU A 121 14.61 1.15 -2.87
CA LEU A 121 13.41 0.39 -3.17
C LEU A 121 13.77 -0.94 -3.81
N TYR A 122 13.17 -2.01 -3.30
CA TYR A 122 13.40 -3.38 -3.79
C TYR A 122 12.07 -4.09 -4.05
N SER A 123 12.05 -4.93 -5.07
CA SER A 123 10.90 -5.78 -5.37
C SER A 123 10.79 -6.94 -4.38
N VAL A 124 9.59 -7.48 -4.25
CA VAL A 124 9.31 -8.65 -3.41
C VAL A 124 8.95 -9.88 -4.25
N THR A 125 9.25 -11.06 -3.72
CA THR A 125 8.87 -12.34 -4.34
C THR A 125 8.36 -13.30 -3.26
N PRO A 126 7.20 -13.95 -3.41
CA PRO A 126 6.20 -13.72 -4.47
C PRO A 126 5.74 -12.26 -4.52
N SER A 127 5.33 -11.79 -5.69
CA SER A 127 4.83 -10.42 -5.84
C SER A 127 3.61 -10.17 -4.97
N LEU A 128 3.56 -9.04 -4.29
CA LEU A 128 2.45 -8.62 -3.45
C LEU A 128 1.78 -7.40 -4.06
N HIS A 129 0.48 -7.50 -4.28
CA HIS A 129 -0.33 -6.44 -4.89
C HIS A 129 -1.60 -6.20 -4.09
N ARG A 130 -2.16 -5.01 -4.23
CA ARG A 130 -3.53 -4.70 -3.84
C ARG A 130 -4.29 -4.12 -5.03
N THR A 131 -5.57 -4.38 -5.10
CA THR A 131 -6.45 -3.70 -6.04
C THR A 131 -7.10 -2.52 -5.33
N LEU A 132 -7.04 -1.36 -5.94
CA LEU A 132 -7.73 -0.16 -5.48
C LEU A 132 -9.01 0.03 -6.29
N GLY A 133 -10.05 0.54 -5.63
CA GLY A 133 -11.31 0.82 -6.27
C GLY A 133 -12.05 1.95 -5.58
N THR A 134 -12.99 2.54 -6.29
CA THR A 134 -13.94 3.48 -5.71
C THR A 134 -15.19 2.75 -5.26
N VAL A 135 -15.75 3.20 -4.14
CA VAL A 135 -17.03 2.74 -3.63
C VAL A 135 -17.95 3.92 -3.43
N MET A 136 -19.21 3.73 -3.83
CA MET A 136 -20.31 4.68 -3.67
C MET A 136 -21.56 3.92 -3.28
N ARG A 137 -22.54 4.58 -2.70
CA ARG A 137 -23.85 3.97 -2.52
C ARG A 137 -24.57 3.84 -3.88
N GLU A 138 -25.25 2.72 -4.10
CA GLU A 138 -26.01 2.47 -5.34
C GLU A 138 -27.18 3.44 -5.53
N ASP A 139 -27.79 3.89 -4.42
CA ASP A 139 -28.93 4.82 -4.42
C ASP A 139 -28.50 6.31 -4.55
N ARG A 140 -27.21 6.56 -4.69
CA ARG A 140 -26.68 7.93 -4.76
C ARG A 140 -26.87 8.52 -6.17
N ILE A 141 -27.41 9.73 -6.22
CA ILE A 141 -27.42 10.51 -7.47
C ILE A 141 -25.99 11.03 -7.72
N VAL A 142 -25.41 10.56 -8.83
CA VAL A 142 -24.05 10.97 -9.21
C VAL A 142 -24.07 12.41 -9.71
N SER A 143 -23.60 13.34 -8.89
CA SER A 143 -23.50 14.75 -9.25
C SER A 143 -22.39 14.97 -10.30
N ARG A 144 -22.41 16.15 -10.95
CA ARG A 144 -21.37 16.55 -11.91
C ARG A 144 -19.97 16.54 -11.26
N GLY A 145 -19.87 16.97 -9.99
CA GLY A 145 -18.62 16.95 -9.23
C GLY A 145 -18.10 15.54 -8.98
N ILE A 146 -18.98 14.60 -8.59
CA ILE A 146 -18.60 13.19 -8.40
C ILE A 146 -18.08 12.59 -9.72
N ASN A 147 -18.75 12.85 -10.85
CA ASN A 147 -18.30 12.39 -12.16
C ASN A 147 -16.91 12.89 -12.54
N GLU A 148 -16.61 14.16 -12.25
CA GLU A 148 -15.27 14.72 -12.52
C GLU A 148 -14.19 14.09 -11.61
N VAL A 149 -14.50 13.84 -10.35
CA VAL A 149 -13.58 13.12 -9.43
C VAL A 149 -13.30 11.70 -9.96
N LEU A 150 -14.34 10.95 -10.35
CA LEU A 150 -14.18 9.60 -10.91
C LEU A 150 -13.34 9.59 -12.18
N LYS A 151 -13.57 10.52 -13.12
CA LYS A 151 -12.77 10.65 -14.35
C LYS A 151 -11.29 10.92 -14.03
N ASN A 152 -11.03 11.84 -13.10
CA ASN A 152 -9.66 12.18 -12.69
C ASN A 152 -8.97 11.00 -12.02
N LEU A 153 -9.64 10.25 -11.14
CA LEU A 153 -9.11 9.05 -10.54
C LEU A 153 -8.76 8.00 -11.61
N ASN A 154 -9.70 7.66 -12.50
CA ASN A 154 -9.45 6.71 -13.59
C ASN A 154 -8.26 7.13 -14.47
N SER A 155 -8.17 8.41 -14.82
CA SER A 155 -7.07 8.93 -15.64
C SER A 155 -5.72 8.86 -14.93
N SER A 156 -5.70 9.06 -13.61
CA SER A 156 -4.49 8.99 -12.80
C SER A 156 -3.97 7.56 -12.67
N PHE A 157 -4.87 6.60 -12.49
CA PHE A 157 -4.50 5.18 -12.42
C PHE A 157 -4.04 4.65 -13.77
N ALA A 158 -4.72 4.96 -14.86
CA ALA A 158 -4.33 4.57 -16.22
C ALA A 158 -2.92 5.06 -16.60
N LYS A 159 -2.50 6.23 -16.12
CA LYS A 159 -1.13 6.75 -16.34
C LYS A 159 -0.06 6.01 -15.53
N ASN A 160 -0.42 5.42 -14.40
CA ASN A 160 0.53 4.70 -13.53
C ASN A 160 0.75 3.25 -13.97
N GLU A 161 -0.17 2.63 -14.71
CA GLU A 161 0.00 1.28 -15.28
C GLU A 161 1.00 1.24 -16.47
N ILE A 162 1.37 2.38 -17.04
CA ILE A 162 2.24 2.48 -18.23
C ILE A 162 3.72 2.74 -17.83
N ARG A 163 4.06 2.84 -16.56
CA ARG A 163 5.42 3.06 -16.06
C ARG A 163 5.92 1.90 -15.21
#